data_0d183756c52d3e6a69c0d7e32a65de54
#
_entry.id   0d183756c52d3e6a69c0d7e32a65de54
#
_cell.length_a   1.000
_cell.length_b   1.000
_cell.length_c   1.000
_cell.angle_alpha   90.00
_cell.angle_beta   90.00
_cell.angle_gamma   90.00
#
_symmetry.space_group_name_H-M   'P 1'
#
loop_
_entity.id
_entity.type
_entity.pdbx_description
1 polymer ?
#
loop_
_entity_poly.entity_id
_entity_poly.type
_entity_poly.pdbx_seq_one_letter_code
_entity_poly.pdbx_strand_id
1 'polypeptide(L)'
;EILRCLVGSEMCIRDRMKDWAFNRQRYWGEPIPIVHCPCCGDVAVPYDELPLKLPEVENFEPGTEGESPLAKIDSFVNCKCPKCGKDAKRETDTMPQWAGSSWYFLRYIDPHNSECFADREKINYWMPVDWYNGGMEHVTRHMIYSRFWHQFLYDLGLVNTSEPYAKRSAQGLILGPDGDKMSKSKGNVIDPLDIVNEYGADTLRTYVLFMGDYGDATPWNCLLYTSPSPRDI
;
A
#
# COMPACT_ATOMS: atom_id res chain seq x y z
N GLU A 1 -11.63 -23.13 -24.97
CA GLU A 1 -12.59 -22.14 -24.42
C GLU A 1 -11.99 -20.75 -24.24
N ILE A 2 -10.79 -20.64 -23.66
CA ILE A 2 -10.09 -19.35 -23.46
C ILE A 2 -9.85 -18.63 -24.80
N LEU A 3 -9.45 -19.36 -25.83
CA LEU A 3 -9.23 -18.81 -27.17
C LEU A 3 -10.53 -18.33 -27.86
N ARG A 4 -11.67 -18.96 -27.58
CA ARG A 4 -12.97 -18.49 -28.05
C ARG A 4 -13.40 -17.19 -27.36
N CYS A 5 -12.99 -17.01 -26.10
CA CYS A 5 -13.27 -15.79 -25.35
C CYS A 5 -12.45 -14.58 -25.84
N LEU A 6 -11.33 -14.80 -26.53
CA LEU A 6 -10.50 -13.74 -27.09
C LEU A 6 -10.99 -13.26 -28.49
N VAL A 7 -11.96 -13.94 -29.09
CA VAL A 7 -12.47 -13.62 -30.43
C VAL A 7 -13.90 -13.08 -30.33
N GLY A 8 -14.03 -11.84 -29.93
CA GLY A 8 -15.19 -11.03 -30.28
C GLY A 8 -16.49 -11.23 -29.49
N SER A 9 -16.47 -11.86 -28.33
CA SER A 9 -17.64 -11.88 -27.44
C SER A 9 -17.34 -11.15 -26.16
N GLU A 10 -18.03 -10.03 -25.92
CA GLU A 10 -17.94 -9.25 -24.68
C GLU A 10 -18.18 -10.08 -23.42
N MET A 11 -18.91 -11.20 -23.53
CA MET A 11 -19.16 -12.10 -22.41
C MET A 11 -17.93 -12.85 -21.90
N CYS A 12 -16.90 -12.96 -22.71
CA CYS A 12 -15.73 -13.76 -22.39
C CYS A 12 -14.56 -12.91 -21.88
N ILE A 13 -14.58 -11.62 -22.11
CA ILE A 13 -13.56 -10.69 -21.64
C ILE A 13 -13.96 -10.26 -20.23
N ARG A 14 -13.33 -10.88 -19.25
CA ARG A 14 -13.37 -10.37 -17.88
C ARG A 14 -12.34 -9.26 -17.73
N ASP A 15 -12.63 -8.15 -18.32
CA ASP A 15 -11.92 -6.90 -18.18
C ASP A 15 -12.24 -6.20 -16.85
N ARG A 16 -13.22 -6.70 -16.09
CA ARG A 16 -13.58 -6.18 -14.78
C ARG A 16 -12.80 -6.88 -13.68
N MET A 17 -12.15 -6.09 -12.86
CA MET A 17 -11.64 -6.58 -11.59
C MET A 17 -12.80 -7.03 -10.70
N LYS A 18 -12.58 -8.07 -9.89
CA LYS A 18 -13.52 -8.43 -8.83
C LYS A 18 -13.60 -7.30 -7.81
N ASP A 19 -14.74 -7.13 -7.20
CA ASP A 19 -14.93 -6.20 -6.10
C ASP A 19 -13.89 -6.46 -5.00
N TRP A 20 -13.29 -5.40 -4.51
CA TRP A 20 -12.31 -5.51 -3.43
C TRP A 20 -13.01 -5.45 -2.09
N ALA A 21 -12.58 -6.27 -1.14
CA ALA A 21 -12.89 -6.07 0.25
C ALA A 21 -12.06 -4.87 0.75
N PHE A 22 -12.56 -3.66 0.50
CA PHE A 22 -11.82 -2.42 0.71
C PHE A 22 -11.88 -1.94 2.16
N ASN A 23 -12.90 -2.30 2.89
CA ASN A 23 -13.08 -1.93 4.30
C ASN A 23 -12.42 -2.92 5.26
N ARG A 24 -11.98 -2.44 6.42
CA ARG A 24 -11.32 -3.22 7.48
C ARG A 24 -11.90 -2.85 8.84
N GLN A 25 -12.14 -3.85 9.66
CA GLN A 25 -12.51 -3.70 11.08
C GLN A 25 -11.23 -3.52 11.92
N ARG A 26 -10.50 -2.45 11.64
CA ARG A 26 -9.23 -2.10 12.29
C ARG A 26 -9.25 -0.63 12.65
N TYR A 27 -8.62 -0.29 13.78
CA TYR A 27 -8.46 1.11 14.17
C TYR A 27 -7.49 1.85 13.24
N TRP A 28 -6.33 1.25 12.98
CA TRP A 28 -5.31 1.85 12.12
C TRP A 28 -5.65 1.73 10.64
N GLY A 29 -6.03 2.83 10.06
CA GLY A 29 -6.39 3.00 8.66
C GLY A 29 -7.05 4.36 8.45
N GLU A 30 -7.22 4.77 7.20
CA GLU A 30 -7.95 5.99 6.89
C GLU A 30 -9.46 5.76 7.13
N PRO A 31 -10.14 6.61 7.93
CA PRO A 31 -11.59 6.51 8.11
C PRO A 31 -12.33 6.71 6.78
N ILE A 32 -13.37 5.94 6.57
CA ILE A 32 -14.22 6.07 5.38
C ILE A 32 -15.20 7.24 5.61
N PRO A 33 -15.17 8.30 4.79
CA PRO A 33 -15.96 9.51 5.02
C PRO A 33 -17.42 9.34 4.56
N ILE A 34 -18.13 8.37 5.13
CA ILE A 34 -19.54 8.07 4.85
C ILE A 34 -20.36 8.11 6.13
N VAL A 35 -21.57 8.61 5.99
CA VAL A 35 -22.60 8.64 7.04
C VAL A 35 -23.79 7.82 6.58
N HIS A 36 -24.22 6.86 7.37
CA HIS A 36 -25.40 6.02 7.14
C HIS A 36 -26.63 6.67 7.76
N CYS A 37 -27.50 7.20 6.93
CA CYS A 37 -28.72 7.87 7.36
C CYS A 37 -29.96 6.99 7.08
N PRO A 38 -30.83 6.75 8.08
CA PRO A 38 -32.04 5.96 7.88
C PRO A 38 -33.00 6.50 6.80
N CYS A 39 -32.90 7.82 6.52
CA CYS A 39 -33.79 8.48 5.56
C CYS A 39 -33.12 8.72 4.20
N CYS A 40 -31.80 8.99 4.16
CA CYS A 40 -31.09 9.41 2.96
C CYS A 40 -30.18 8.32 2.38
N GLY A 41 -30.01 7.18 3.09
CA GLY A 41 -29.04 6.17 2.75
C GLY A 41 -27.61 6.63 3.05
N ASP A 42 -26.63 6.21 2.24
CA ASP A 42 -25.25 6.57 2.37
C ASP A 42 -25.01 8.00 1.88
N VAL A 43 -24.43 8.83 2.74
CA VAL A 43 -24.18 10.25 2.49
C VAL A 43 -22.71 10.54 2.77
N ALA A 44 -22.03 11.19 1.84
CA ALA A 44 -20.64 11.60 2.04
C ALA A 44 -20.53 12.67 3.15
N VAL A 45 -19.48 12.58 3.94
CA VAL A 45 -19.09 13.65 4.89
C VAL A 45 -18.80 14.93 4.09
N PRO A 46 -19.29 16.10 4.54
CA PRO A 46 -19.04 17.37 3.86
C PRO A 46 -17.54 17.68 3.75
N TYR A 47 -17.19 18.41 2.70
CA TYR A 47 -15.79 18.69 2.38
C TYR A 47 -15.08 19.53 3.47
N ASP A 48 -15.82 20.40 4.13
CA ASP A 48 -15.36 21.26 5.22
C ASP A 48 -15.13 20.52 6.55
N GLU A 49 -15.66 19.29 6.67
CA GLU A 49 -15.38 18.38 7.81
C GLU A 49 -14.18 17.44 7.54
N LEU A 50 -13.57 17.50 6.37
CA LEU A 50 -12.39 16.70 6.04
C LEU A 50 -11.09 17.42 6.47
N PRO A 51 -10.04 16.71 6.85
CA PRO A 51 -9.93 15.24 6.95
C PRO A 51 -10.66 14.68 8.17
N LEU A 52 -11.38 13.58 7.97
CA LEU A 52 -11.96 12.82 9.08
C LEU A 52 -10.84 12.16 9.89
N LYS A 53 -10.70 12.57 11.16
CA LYS A 53 -9.62 12.10 12.04
C LYS A 53 -10.09 10.93 12.89
N LEU A 54 -9.19 9.98 13.15
CA LEU A 54 -9.41 8.94 14.15
C LEU A 54 -9.50 9.57 15.55
N PRO A 55 -10.47 9.17 16.39
CA PRO A 55 -10.53 9.60 17.78
C PRO A 55 -9.40 8.96 18.60
N GLU A 56 -8.88 9.66 19.59
CA GLU A 56 -7.93 9.07 20.55
C GLU A 56 -8.62 7.99 21.38
N VAL A 57 -7.98 6.83 21.49
CA VAL A 57 -8.49 5.66 22.23
C VAL A 57 -7.38 4.99 23.02
N GLU A 58 -7.73 4.47 24.20
CA GLU A 58 -6.80 3.68 25.01
C GLU A 58 -6.70 2.24 24.53
N ASN A 59 -7.77 1.68 23.98
CA ASN A 59 -7.82 0.33 23.46
C ASN A 59 -8.37 0.31 22.03
N PHE A 60 -7.61 -0.27 21.11
CA PHE A 60 -7.90 -0.38 19.68
C PHE A 60 -8.06 -1.84 19.22
N GLU A 61 -8.27 -2.78 20.14
CA GLU A 61 -8.54 -4.17 19.79
C GLU A 61 -9.93 -4.33 19.17
N PRO A 62 -10.07 -5.17 18.13
CA PRO A 62 -11.37 -5.50 17.56
C PRO A 62 -12.33 -6.07 18.62
N GLY A 63 -13.62 -5.92 18.39
CA GLY A 63 -14.64 -6.55 19.22
C GLY A 63 -14.59 -8.08 19.14
N THR A 64 -15.20 -8.75 20.10
CA THR A 64 -15.29 -10.21 20.18
C THR A 64 -16.06 -10.82 18.99
N GLU A 65 -16.95 -10.06 18.38
CA GLU A 65 -17.71 -10.46 17.18
C GLU A 65 -17.11 -9.91 15.87
N GLY A 66 -15.88 -9.38 15.93
CA GLY A 66 -15.20 -8.83 14.76
C GLY A 66 -15.62 -7.39 14.41
N GLU A 67 -16.32 -6.73 15.31
CA GLU A 67 -16.70 -5.31 15.15
C GLU A 67 -15.49 -4.40 15.15
N SER A 68 -15.58 -3.31 14.38
CA SER A 68 -14.56 -2.27 14.38
C SER A 68 -14.39 -1.64 15.78
N PRO A 69 -13.16 -1.39 16.23
CA PRO A 69 -12.92 -0.64 17.48
C PRO A 69 -13.63 0.71 17.50
N LEU A 70 -13.79 1.37 16.35
CA LEU A 70 -14.48 2.64 16.20
C LEU A 70 -15.98 2.54 16.50
N ALA A 71 -16.59 1.37 16.29
CA ALA A 71 -18.01 1.13 16.54
C ALA A 71 -18.40 1.28 18.04
N LYS A 72 -17.41 1.15 18.93
CA LYS A 72 -17.59 1.29 20.39
C LYS A 72 -17.51 2.73 20.90
N ILE A 73 -17.21 3.68 20.03
CA ILE A 73 -16.97 5.07 20.39
C ILE A 73 -18.18 5.91 19.99
N ASP A 74 -19.11 6.09 20.90
CA ASP A 74 -20.36 6.80 20.65
C ASP A 74 -20.17 8.21 20.08
N SER A 75 -19.16 8.93 20.54
CA SER A 75 -18.82 10.29 20.06
C SER A 75 -18.33 10.30 18.61
N PHE A 76 -17.78 9.19 18.11
CA PHE A 76 -17.37 9.04 16.72
C PHE A 76 -18.53 8.55 15.86
N VAL A 77 -19.26 7.55 16.33
CA VAL A 77 -20.33 6.87 15.58
C VAL A 77 -21.53 7.76 15.38
N ASN A 78 -22.02 8.39 16.46
CA ASN A 78 -23.28 9.13 16.41
C ASN A 78 -23.06 10.53 15.84
N CYS A 79 -23.75 10.83 14.75
CA CYS A 79 -23.64 12.13 14.08
C CYS A 79 -24.99 12.58 13.52
N LYS A 80 -25.04 13.77 12.95
CA LYS A 80 -26.19 14.24 12.19
C LYS A 80 -25.95 14.02 10.71
N CYS A 81 -27.01 13.65 10.00
CA CYS A 81 -26.94 13.48 8.54
C CYS A 81 -26.69 14.85 7.90
N PRO A 82 -25.64 15.00 7.06
CA PRO A 82 -25.35 16.28 6.39
C PRO A 82 -26.46 16.74 5.45
N LYS A 83 -27.26 15.79 4.94
CA LYS A 83 -28.32 16.09 3.97
C LYS A 83 -29.66 16.46 4.60
N CYS A 84 -30.07 15.80 5.69
CA CYS A 84 -31.40 15.99 6.27
C CYS A 84 -31.41 16.42 7.75
N GLY A 85 -30.25 16.49 8.40
CA GLY A 85 -30.10 16.88 9.82
C GLY A 85 -30.59 15.87 10.86
N LYS A 86 -31.15 14.73 10.43
CA LYS A 86 -31.62 13.67 11.36
C LYS A 86 -30.45 12.89 11.93
N ASP A 87 -30.71 12.13 12.99
CA ASP A 87 -29.73 11.24 13.59
C ASP A 87 -29.27 10.19 12.59
N ALA A 88 -27.97 9.97 12.54
CA ALA A 88 -27.29 9.09 11.60
C ALA A 88 -26.04 8.48 12.26
N LYS A 89 -25.43 7.51 11.63
CA LYS A 89 -24.21 6.86 12.11
C LYS A 89 -23.09 7.00 11.10
N ARG A 90 -21.90 7.33 11.57
CA ARG A 90 -20.70 7.28 10.73
C ARG A 90 -20.31 5.84 10.43
N GLU A 91 -19.67 5.65 9.26
CA GLU A 91 -18.98 4.41 8.96
C GLU A 91 -17.85 4.20 9.97
N THR A 92 -17.75 2.99 10.48
CA THR A 92 -16.79 2.61 11.53
C THR A 92 -15.65 1.76 11.02
N ASP A 93 -15.76 1.25 9.79
CA ASP A 93 -14.65 0.57 9.15
C ASP A 93 -13.62 1.58 8.63
N THR A 94 -12.39 1.13 8.50
CA THR A 94 -11.31 1.93 7.93
C THR A 94 -10.87 1.36 6.59
N MET A 95 -10.23 2.19 5.76
CA MET A 95 -9.61 1.73 4.53
C MET A 95 -8.35 0.92 4.83
N PRO A 96 -7.96 -0.05 3.98
CA PRO A 96 -6.68 -0.74 4.14
C PRO A 96 -5.54 0.25 3.92
N GLN A 97 -4.38 -0.03 4.50
CA GLN A 97 -3.16 0.76 4.29
C GLN A 97 -2.78 0.97 2.81
N TRP A 98 -3.29 0.12 1.92
CA TRP A 98 -3.11 0.26 0.47
C TRP A 98 -3.81 1.51 -0.10
N ALA A 99 -4.82 2.03 0.57
CA ALA A 99 -5.46 3.29 0.16
C ALA A 99 -4.49 4.46 0.30
N GLY A 100 -3.92 4.67 1.48
CA GLY A 100 -2.93 5.72 1.72
C GLY A 100 -1.66 5.52 0.91
N SER A 101 -1.15 4.29 0.82
CA SER A 101 0.05 3.99 0.05
C SER A 101 -0.12 4.11 -1.47
N SER A 102 -1.36 4.25 -1.95
CA SER A 102 -1.65 4.32 -3.39
C SER A 102 -1.19 5.62 -4.05
N TRP A 103 -0.99 6.67 -3.30
CA TRP A 103 -0.70 8.00 -3.84
C TRP A 103 0.47 8.72 -3.13
N TYR A 104 1.20 8.07 -2.23
CA TYR A 104 2.27 8.68 -1.46
C TYR A 104 3.34 9.35 -2.32
N PHE A 105 3.67 8.76 -3.47
CA PHE A 105 4.66 9.29 -4.40
C PHE A 105 4.23 10.62 -5.01
N LEU A 106 2.93 10.87 -5.19
CA LEU A 106 2.41 12.18 -5.60
C LEU A 106 2.59 13.20 -4.48
N ARG A 107 2.28 12.83 -3.23
CA ARG A 107 2.45 13.73 -2.09
C ARG A 107 3.91 14.07 -1.81
N TYR A 108 4.83 13.16 -2.09
CA TYR A 108 6.27 13.40 -1.97
C TYR A 108 6.78 14.51 -2.89
N ILE A 109 6.10 14.77 -4.00
CA ILE A 109 6.45 15.86 -4.92
C ILE A 109 6.29 17.23 -4.24
N ASP A 110 5.27 17.36 -3.36
CA ASP A 110 4.94 18.63 -2.72
C ASP A 110 4.39 18.44 -1.29
N PRO A 111 5.22 17.93 -0.34
CA PRO A 111 4.76 17.45 0.96
C PRO A 111 4.21 18.54 1.89
N HIS A 112 4.58 19.79 1.67
CA HIS A 112 4.18 20.93 2.52
C HIS A 112 3.03 21.77 1.92
N ASN A 113 2.47 21.37 0.80
CA ASN A 113 1.36 22.09 0.18
C ASN A 113 0.08 21.89 1.01
N SER A 114 -0.54 22.99 1.46
CA SER A 114 -1.77 22.99 2.24
C SER A 114 -3.02 23.13 1.38
N GLU A 115 -2.89 23.57 0.13
CA GLU A 115 -4.01 23.91 -0.76
C GLU A 115 -4.46 22.72 -1.64
N CYS A 116 -3.49 21.88 -2.03
CA CYS A 116 -3.76 20.71 -2.85
C CYS A 116 -2.80 19.55 -2.51
N PHE A 117 -3.07 18.36 -3.03
CA PHE A 117 -2.24 17.17 -2.74
C PHE A 117 -0.82 17.27 -3.32
N ALA A 118 -0.65 18.00 -4.42
CA ALA A 118 0.62 18.43 -4.99
C ALA A 118 0.37 19.49 -6.09
N ASP A 119 1.29 20.41 -6.25
CA ASP A 119 1.25 21.45 -7.28
C ASP A 119 1.28 20.84 -8.69
N ARG A 120 0.48 21.38 -9.60
CA ARG A 120 0.32 20.84 -10.95
C ARG A 120 1.58 20.90 -11.79
N GLU A 121 2.36 21.96 -11.69
CA GLU A 121 3.60 22.11 -12.46
C GLU A 121 4.65 21.12 -11.94
N LYS A 122 4.71 20.92 -10.63
CA LYS A 122 5.58 19.92 -10.02
C LYS A 122 5.18 18.48 -10.43
N ILE A 123 3.88 18.18 -10.47
CA ILE A 123 3.38 16.88 -10.97
C ILE A 123 3.81 16.68 -12.42
N ASN A 124 3.61 17.69 -13.28
CA ASN A 124 3.98 17.61 -14.69
C ASN A 124 5.48 17.41 -14.92
N TYR A 125 6.31 17.91 -14.00
CA TYR A 125 7.76 17.75 -14.07
C TYR A 125 8.24 16.39 -13.57
N TRP A 126 7.67 15.88 -12.46
CA TRP A 126 8.18 14.69 -11.78
C TRP A 126 7.48 13.38 -12.19
N MET A 127 6.30 13.45 -12.81
CA MET A 127 5.54 12.27 -13.21
C MET A 127 5.68 11.98 -14.70
N PRO A 128 5.65 10.68 -15.09
CA PRO A 128 5.58 9.48 -14.25
C PRO A 128 6.88 9.21 -13.49
N VAL A 129 6.82 8.38 -12.45
CA VAL A 129 8.01 7.91 -11.75
C VAL A 129 8.88 7.10 -12.72
N ASP A 130 10.14 7.49 -12.90
CA ASP A 130 11.02 6.90 -13.92
C ASP A 130 11.28 5.42 -13.69
N TRP A 131 11.54 5.05 -12.44
CA TRP A 131 11.86 3.69 -12.08
C TRP A 131 11.33 3.32 -10.69
N TYR A 132 10.43 2.36 -10.65
CA TYR A 132 9.77 1.91 -9.43
C TYR A 132 10.21 0.51 -9.03
N ASN A 133 10.84 0.40 -7.85
CA ASN A 133 11.36 -0.85 -7.31
C ASN A 133 10.47 -1.37 -6.20
N GLY A 134 10.25 -2.68 -6.18
CA GLY A 134 9.48 -3.33 -5.12
C GLY A 134 9.36 -4.82 -5.32
N GLY A 135 9.10 -5.57 -4.24
CA GLY A 135 8.96 -7.01 -4.29
C GLY A 135 7.80 -7.48 -5.17
N MET A 136 7.91 -8.71 -5.68
CA MET A 136 6.88 -9.31 -6.54
C MET A 136 5.53 -9.43 -5.86
N GLU A 137 5.49 -9.59 -4.54
CA GLU A 137 4.27 -9.69 -3.73
C GLU A 137 3.38 -8.45 -3.83
N HIS A 138 3.95 -7.30 -4.18
CA HIS A 138 3.22 -6.05 -4.34
C HIS A 138 2.52 -5.89 -5.69
N VAL A 139 2.79 -6.77 -6.67
CA VAL A 139 2.11 -6.74 -7.98
C VAL A 139 0.59 -6.85 -7.81
N THR A 140 0.16 -7.79 -6.98
CA THR A 140 -1.27 -8.06 -6.71
C THR A 140 -1.83 -7.26 -5.53
N ARG A 141 -1.08 -6.32 -4.97
CA ARG A 141 -1.44 -5.51 -3.81
C ARG A 141 -1.24 -4.03 -4.13
N HIS A 142 -0.18 -3.43 -3.59
CA HIS A 142 0.10 -2.00 -3.77
C HIS A 142 0.06 -1.53 -5.23
N MET A 143 0.60 -2.31 -6.18
CA MET A 143 0.64 -1.91 -7.59
C MET A 143 -0.76 -1.82 -8.22
N ILE A 144 -1.68 -2.74 -7.89
CA ILE A 144 -3.06 -2.66 -8.38
C ILE A 144 -3.74 -1.42 -7.83
N TYR A 145 -3.66 -1.20 -6.51
CA TYR A 145 -4.30 -0.05 -5.87
C TYR A 145 -3.73 1.28 -6.37
N SER A 146 -2.41 1.41 -6.46
CA SER A 146 -1.77 2.65 -6.89
C SER A 146 -2.05 2.98 -8.35
N ARG A 147 -2.09 1.98 -9.23
CA ARG A 147 -2.44 2.18 -10.64
C ARG A 147 -3.92 2.56 -10.80
N PHE A 148 -4.82 1.87 -10.10
CA PHE A 148 -6.24 2.21 -10.11
C PHE A 148 -6.48 3.63 -9.61
N TRP A 149 -5.88 4.00 -8.48
CA TRP A 149 -5.98 5.33 -7.90
C TRP A 149 -5.42 6.42 -8.83
N HIS A 150 -4.28 6.13 -9.44
CA HIS A 150 -3.65 7.06 -10.39
C HIS A 150 -4.49 7.26 -11.65
N GLN A 151 -5.06 6.19 -12.21
CA GLN A 151 -5.96 6.27 -13.37
C GLN A 151 -7.23 7.07 -13.04
N PHE A 152 -7.79 6.89 -11.86
CA PHE A 152 -8.90 7.71 -11.38
C PHE A 152 -8.53 9.20 -11.31
N LEU A 153 -7.35 9.53 -10.78
CA LEU A 153 -6.86 10.90 -10.76
C LEU A 153 -6.59 11.44 -12.17
N TYR A 154 -6.17 10.59 -13.09
CA TYR A 154 -6.00 10.94 -14.50
C TYR A 154 -7.34 11.26 -15.17
N ASP A 155 -8.37 10.46 -14.95
CA ASP A 155 -9.73 10.70 -15.46
C ASP A 155 -10.31 12.02 -14.94
N LEU A 156 -9.97 12.40 -13.71
CA LEU A 156 -10.30 13.71 -13.13
C LEU A 156 -9.41 14.86 -13.64
N GLY A 157 -8.42 14.58 -14.49
CA GLY A 157 -7.48 15.57 -15.01
C GLY A 157 -6.49 16.09 -13.95
N LEU A 158 -6.28 15.40 -12.83
CA LEU A 158 -5.42 15.83 -11.74
C LEU A 158 -3.95 15.41 -11.90
N VAL A 159 -3.67 14.44 -12.74
CA VAL A 159 -2.32 14.02 -13.12
C VAL A 159 -2.17 14.03 -14.64
N ASN A 160 -0.93 14.01 -15.14
CA ASN A 160 -0.63 14.19 -16.55
C ASN A 160 -0.47 12.89 -17.34
N THR A 161 -0.40 11.76 -16.67
CA THR A 161 -0.19 10.42 -17.29
C THR A 161 -1.20 9.43 -16.76
N SER A 162 -1.61 8.46 -17.57
CA SER A 162 -2.53 7.39 -17.17
C SER A 162 -1.84 6.30 -16.33
N GLU A 163 -0.52 6.18 -16.42
CA GLU A 163 0.28 5.22 -15.64
C GLU A 163 1.24 5.96 -14.71
N PRO A 164 1.34 5.53 -13.43
CA PRO A 164 2.18 6.21 -12.46
C PRO A 164 3.67 5.94 -12.62
N TYR A 165 4.04 4.83 -13.25
CA TYR A 165 5.43 4.35 -13.33
C TYR A 165 5.83 4.09 -14.77
N ALA A 166 6.95 4.66 -15.22
CA ALA A 166 7.52 4.42 -16.55
C ALA A 166 8.19 3.04 -16.61
N LYS A 167 8.87 2.63 -15.55
CA LYS A 167 9.56 1.33 -15.44
C LYS A 167 9.35 0.75 -14.05
N ARG A 168 9.09 -0.56 -14.01
CA ARG A 168 9.07 -1.34 -12.77
C ARG A 168 10.12 -2.45 -12.79
N SER A 169 10.82 -2.61 -11.67
CA SER A 169 11.69 -3.76 -11.42
C SER A 169 11.30 -4.43 -10.11
N ALA A 170 11.38 -5.74 -10.10
CA ALA A 170 11.21 -6.52 -8.88
C ALA A 170 12.58 -7.05 -8.45
N GLN A 171 12.93 -6.82 -7.19
CA GLN A 171 14.07 -7.49 -6.60
C GLN A 171 13.73 -8.94 -6.29
N GLY A 172 14.75 -9.81 -6.34
CA GLY A 172 14.69 -11.17 -5.83
C GLY A 172 14.55 -11.21 -4.31
N LEU A 173 14.37 -12.41 -3.78
CA LEU A 173 14.30 -12.65 -2.34
C LEU A 173 15.63 -13.16 -1.84
N ILE A 174 16.08 -12.66 -0.70
CA ILE A 174 17.13 -13.33 0.07
C ILE A 174 16.44 -14.45 0.84
N LEU A 175 16.80 -15.67 0.50
CA LEU A 175 16.28 -16.89 1.12
C LEU A 175 17.10 -17.24 2.36
N GLY A 176 16.54 -18.08 3.24
CA GLY A 176 17.29 -18.65 4.36
C GLY A 176 18.43 -19.54 3.87
N PRO A 177 19.34 -19.97 4.77
CA PRO A 177 20.42 -20.91 4.44
C PRO A 177 19.91 -22.26 3.91
N ASP A 178 18.66 -22.57 4.22
CA ASP A 178 17.91 -23.74 3.77
C ASP A 178 17.36 -23.60 2.33
N GLY A 179 17.53 -22.45 1.71
CA GLY A 179 16.98 -22.15 0.39
C GLY A 179 15.49 -21.80 0.41
N ASP A 180 14.87 -21.74 1.57
CA ASP A 180 13.46 -21.38 1.74
C ASP A 180 13.29 -19.89 2.04
N LYS A 181 12.08 -19.37 1.76
CA LYS A 181 11.72 -18.01 2.16
C LYS A 181 11.85 -17.84 3.68
N MET A 182 12.59 -16.83 4.11
CA MET A 182 12.71 -16.49 5.52
C MET A 182 11.35 -16.18 6.14
N SER A 183 11.06 -16.78 7.27
CA SER A 183 9.87 -16.48 8.06
C SER A 183 10.11 -16.71 9.56
N LYS A 184 9.47 -15.89 10.40
CA LYS A 184 9.57 -16.01 11.85
C LYS A 184 9.08 -17.38 12.36
N SER A 185 8.06 -17.94 11.70
CA SER A 185 7.49 -19.24 12.06
C SER A 185 8.43 -20.42 11.75
N LYS A 186 9.34 -20.27 10.79
CA LYS A 186 10.36 -21.29 10.44
C LYS A 186 11.64 -21.13 11.24
N GLY A 187 11.86 -19.99 11.89
CA GLY A 187 13.08 -19.70 12.63
C GLY A 187 14.34 -19.56 11.75
N ASN A 188 14.17 -19.37 10.43
CA ASN A 188 15.27 -19.25 9.47
C ASN A 188 15.56 -17.77 9.08
N VAL A 189 15.11 -16.83 9.90
CA VAL A 189 15.33 -15.40 9.70
C VAL A 189 16.74 -15.03 10.19
N ILE A 190 17.46 -14.28 9.37
CA ILE A 190 18.74 -13.66 9.72
C ILE A 190 18.46 -12.18 9.98
N ASP A 191 18.82 -11.73 11.19
CA ASP A 191 18.69 -10.31 11.54
C ASP A 191 19.87 -9.54 10.93
N PRO A 192 19.61 -8.56 10.04
CA PRO A 192 20.66 -7.71 9.50
C PRO A 192 21.47 -6.96 10.56
N LEU A 193 20.86 -6.65 11.72
CA LEU A 193 21.56 -5.95 12.80
C LEU A 193 22.66 -6.79 13.44
N ASP A 194 22.44 -8.09 13.55
CA ASP A 194 23.48 -9.00 14.08
C ASP A 194 24.73 -8.97 13.18
N ILE A 195 24.50 -9.01 11.86
CA ILE A 195 25.59 -8.92 10.87
C ILE A 195 26.28 -7.55 10.90
N VAL A 196 25.51 -6.50 11.02
CA VAL A 196 26.05 -5.11 11.11
C VAL A 196 26.90 -4.95 12.37
N ASN A 197 26.45 -5.49 13.50
CA ASN A 197 27.17 -5.39 14.76
C ASN A 197 28.48 -6.20 14.76
N GLU A 198 28.51 -7.32 14.06
CA GLU A 198 29.69 -8.20 13.99
C GLU A 198 30.69 -7.77 12.90
N TYR A 199 30.21 -7.37 11.72
CA TYR A 199 31.06 -7.15 10.53
C TYR A 199 31.00 -5.72 9.98
N GLY A 200 30.08 -4.92 10.42
CA GLY A 200 29.84 -3.57 9.94
C GLY A 200 28.84 -3.48 8.78
N ALA A 201 28.21 -2.33 8.67
CA ALA A 201 27.15 -2.07 7.70
C ALA A 201 27.64 -2.14 6.25
N ASP A 202 28.84 -1.67 5.96
CA ASP A 202 29.38 -1.67 4.61
C ASP A 202 29.73 -3.07 4.13
N THR A 203 30.16 -3.95 5.02
CA THR A 203 30.36 -5.37 4.72
C THR A 203 29.05 -6.03 4.31
N LEU A 204 27.98 -5.83 5.09
CA LEU A 204 26.66 -6.34 4.74
C LEU A 204 26.16 -5.82 3.39
N ARG A 205 26.26 -4.52 3.17
CA ARG A 205 25.85 -3.88 1.91
C ARG A 205 26.60 -4.42 0.69
N THR A 206 27.92 -4.52 0.82
CA THR A 206 28.76 -5.07 -0.26
C THR A 206 28.40 -6.52 -0.55
N TYR A 207 28.19 -7.31 0.50
CA TYR A 207 27.81 -8.71 0.35
C TYR A 207 26.46 -8.87 -0.36
N VAL A 208 25.43 -8.13 0.06
CA VAL A 208 24.10 -8.19 -0.57
C VAL A 208 24.16 -7.83 -2.05
N LEU A 209 25.01 -6.85 -2.43
CA LEU A 209 25.21 -6.48 -3.84
C LEU A 209 25.95 -7.55 -4.64
N PHE A 210 26.75 -8.38 -3.98
CA PHE A 210 27.59 -9.39 -4.62
C PHE A 210 26.93 -10.79 -4.69
N MET A 211 25.90 -11.06 -3.87
CA MET A 211 25.28 -12.38 -3.72
C MET A 211 24.74 -12.97 -5.03
N GLY A 212 24.23 -12.14 -5.93
CA GLY A 212 23.59 -12.58 -7.16
C GLY A 212 22.93 -11.46 -7.93
N ASP A 213 22.28 -11.80 -9.04
CA ASP A 213 21.57 -10.83 -9.85
C ASP A 213 20.37 -10.23 -9.11
N TYR A 214 20.10 -8.96 -9.38
CA TYR A 214 19.08 -8.18 -8.66
C TYR A 214 17.68 -8.82 -8.70
N GLY A 215 17.31 -9.48 -9.79
CA GLY A 215 15.99 -10.10 -9.99
C GLY A 215 15.86 -11.51 -9.42
N ASP A 216 16.97 -12.13 -9.02
CA ASP A 216 16.99 -13.54 -8.67
C ASP A 216 16.85 -13.77 -7.15
N ALA A 217 16.22 -14.90 -6.81
CA ALA A 217 16.17 -15.34 -5.42
C ALA A 217 17.50 -16.05 -5.08
N THR A 218 18.18 -15.57 -4.05
CA THR A 218 19.50 -16.06 -3.67
C THR A 218 19.50 -16.52 -2.22
N PRO A 219 19.94 -17.75 -1.92
CA PRO A 219 20.05 -18.23 -0.54
C PRO A 219 21.14 -17.47 0.21
N TRP A 220 20.87 -17.14 1.45
CA TRP A 220 21.88 -16.59 2.35
C TRP A 220 22.99 -17.60 2.56
N ASN A 221 24.21 -17.18 2.33
CA ASN A 221 25.39 -18.03 2.51
C ASN A 221 26.28 -17.45 3.60
N CYS A 222 26.69 -18.29 4.55
CA CYS A 222 27.61 -17.91 5.62
C CYS A 222 29.06 -17.62 5.13
N LEU A 223 29.34 -17.81 3.84
CA LEU A 223 30.65 -17.53 3.23
C LEU A 223 30.94 -16.03 3.04
N LEU A 224 30.20 -15.16 3.69
CA LEU A 224 30.49 -13.72 3.84
C LEU A 224 31.97 -13.44 4.19
N TYR A 225 32.56 -14.39 4.90
CA TYR A 225 33.92 -14.26 5.49
C TYR A 225 35.03 -14.82 4.60
N THR A 226 34.68 -15.51 3.54
CA THR A 226 35.65 -16.17 2.64
C THR A 226 35.64 -15.61 1.23
N SER A 227 35.03 -14.43 1.01
CA SER A 227 35.21 -13.74 -0.25
C SER A 227 36.71 -13.43 -0.37
N PRO A 228 37.41 -14.01 -1.35
CA PRO A 228 38.84 -13.75 -1.49
C PRO A 228 39.04 -12.26 -1.66
N SER A 229 39.95 -11.71 -0.88
CA SER A 229 40.43 -10.34 -1.10
C SER A 229 40.85 -10.19 -2.56
N PRO A 230 40.64 -9.05 -3.21
CA PRO A 230 41.20 -8.79 -4.54
C PRO A 230 42.71 -9.04 -4.64
N ARG A 231 43.39 -9.26 -3.50
CA ARG A 231 44.82 -9.63 -3.42
C ARG A 231 45.04 -11.13 -3.48
N ASP A 232 43.96 -11.92 -3.35
CA ASP A 232 44.05 -13.40 -3.32
C ASP A 232 43.62 -14.04 -4.66
N ILE A 233 43.41 -13.22 -5.69
CA ILE A 233 43.11 -13.60 -7.07
C ILE A 233 44.35 -13.39 -7.93
#